data_15cc55fb5b797bbcb64e46e38dde5719
#
_entry.id   15cc55fb5b797bbcb64e46e38dde5719
#
_cell.length_a   1.000
_cell.length_b   1.000
_cell.length_c   1.000
_cell.angle_alpha   90.00
_cell.angle_beta   90.00
_cell.angle_gamma   90.00
#
_symmetry.space_group_name_H-M   'P 1'
#
loop_
_entity.id
_entity.type
_entity.pdbx_description
1 polymer ?
#
loop_
_entity_poly.entity_id
_entity_poly.type
_entity_poly.pdbx_seq_one_letter_code
_entity_poly.pdbx_strand_id
1 'polypeptide(L)'
;MLLVIDIESYIYRACTACKTLVQDKHDRFIYTESYDLRKGMDYIDGFIEDLRARFLTNDVILVVGDQNNWRKQYHPDYKANRKDKEKPVMYDIILKELYNNYDVVSLPNLEADDTCRIIYEDNQNYNTRKLLVSIDKDFHSFPCELYDPLHDKQFVINQQEADYNLMKQIIMGDKADNIQGLEGYGEVKTTKFLDSEPHILDDVRELFKEKGQLQDFKVNLNLVSMVSIDRYNFNTGEVKVL
;
A
#
# COMPACT_ATOMS: atom_id res chain seq x y z
N MET A 1 18.57 8.13 -9.54
CA MET A 1 17.54 7.10 -9.23
C MET A 1 16.58 7.72 -8.25
N LEU A 2 15.29 7.58 -8.48
CA LEU A 2 14.23 8.09 -7.59
C LEU A 2 13.75 6.97 -6.65
N LEU A 3 13.72 7.23 -5.34
CA LEU A 3 13.06 6.39 -4.35
C LEU A 3 11.62 6.86 -4.19
N VAL A 4 10.67 5.98 -4.42
CA VAL A 4 9.23 6.21 -4.21
C VAL A 4 8.82 5.41 -2.98
N ILE A 5 8.60 6.09 -1.87
CA ILE A 5 8.44 5.48 -0.55
C ILE A 5 6.99 5.54 -0.10
N ASP A 6 6.37 4.39 0.09
CA ASP A 6 5.13 4.26 0.84
C ASP A 6 5.43 4.50 2.33
N ILE A 7 5.22 5.74 2.78
CA ILE A 7 5.65 6.18 4.11
C ILE A 7 4.62 5.90 5.22
N GLU A 8 3.37 5.54 4.89
CA GLU A 8 2.30 5.45 5.90
C GLU A 8 2.65 4.51 7.06
N SER A 9 3.20 3.34 6.76
CA SER A 9 3.59 2.38 7.80
C SER A 9 4.66 2.94 8.75
N TYR A 10 5.53 3.82 8.25
CA TYR A 10 6.58 4.48 9.02
C TYR A 10 6.05 5.64 9.85
N ILE A 11 5.00 6.35 9.38
CA ILE A 11 4.29 7.34 10.20
C ILE A 11 3.68 6.66 11.44
N TYR A 12 3.05 5.49 11.31
CA TYR A 12 2.53 4.73 12.45
C TYR A 12 3.63 4.32 13.44
N ARG A 13 4.78 3.89 12.94
CA ARG A 13 5.95 3.54 13.78
C ARG A 13 6.54 4.77 14.49
N ALA A 14 6.63 5.90 13.77
CA ALA A 14 7.06 7.16 14.33
C ALA A 14 6.12 7.65 15.45
N CYS A 15 4.80 7.49 15.29
CA CYS A 15 3.84 7.76 16.36
C CYS A 15 4.13 6.94 17.64
N THR A 16 4.54 5.68 17.44
CA THR A 16 4.94 4.82 18.56
C THR A 16 6.24 5.29 19.18
N ALA A 17 7.22 5.71 18.38
CA ALA A 17 8.49 6.28 18.86
C ALA A 17 8.32 7.58 19.65
N CYS A 18 7.33 8.40 19.27
CA CYS A 18 6.96 9.61 20.01
C CYS A 18 6.48 9.34 21.45
N LYS A 19 5.84 8.19 21.67
CA LYS A 19 5.09 7.89 22.88
C LYS A 19 6.01 7.45 24.01
N THR A 20 5.79 8.04 25.19
CA THR A 20 6.42 7.62 26.43
C THR A 20 5.35 7.51 27.51
N LEU A 21 5.36 6.47 28.30
CA LEU A 21 4.50 6.32 29.47
C LEU A 21 5.23 6.90 30.69
N VAL A 22 4.63 7.88 31.31
CA VAL A 22 5.12 8.52 32.53
C VAL A 22 4.27 8.06 33.71
N GLN A 23 4.88 7.35 34.65
CA GLN A 23 4.20 6.90 35.86
C GLN A 23 3.89 8.10 36.77
N ASP A 24 2.69 8.16 37.34
CA ASP A 24 2.33 9.15 38.33
C ASP A 24 3.19 9.00 39.59
N LYS A 25 3.59 10.14 40.15
CA LYS A 25 4.45 10.17 41.34
C LYS A 25 3.75 9.73 42.63
N HIS A 26 2.44 9.85 42.64
CA HIS A 26 1.59 9.58 43.83
C HIS A 26 0.83 8.25 43.72
N ASP A 27 0.61 7.78 42.52
CA ASP A 27 -0.05 6.48 42.29
C ASP A 27 0.69 5.66 41.21
N ARG A 28 1.31 4.56 41.66
CA ARG A 28 2.09 3.65 40.79
C ARG A 28 1.26 2.91 39.73
N PHE A 29 -0.07 2.94 39.83
CA PHE A 29 -0.97 2.33 38.88
C PHE A 29 -1.49 3.32 37.81
N ILE A 30 -1.18 4.60 37.97
CA ILE A 30 -1.56 5.65 37.01
C ILE A 30 -0.38 5.96 36.12
N TYR A 31 -0.62 5.91 34.82
CA TYR A 31 0.35 6.29 33.78
C TYR A 31 -0.26 7.36 32.88
N THR A 32 0.51 8.39 32.59
CA THR A 32 0.15 9.43 31.63
C THR A 32 0.98 9.23 30.36
N GLU A 33 0.33 9.35 29.21
CA GLU A 33 1.03 9.36 27.92
C GLU A 33 1.66 10.73 27.67
N SER A 34 2.92 10.75 27.34
CA SER A 34 3.65 11.92 26.88
C SER A 34 4.16 11.68 25.47
N TYR A 35 4.13 12.70 24.63
CA TYR A 35 4.52 12.63 23.24
C TYR A 35 5.63 13.62 22.92
N ASP A 36 6.69 13.15 22.27
CA ASP A 36 7.83 13.94 21.82
C ASP A 36 7.93 13.85 20.29
N LEU A 37 7.48 14.87 19.59
CA LEU A 37 7.49 14.94 18.13
C LEU A 37 8.89 14.74 17.54
N ARG A 38 9.93 15.25 18.21
CA ARG A 38 11.32 15.12 17.72
C ARG A 38 11.71 13.66 17.58
N LYS A 39 11.38 12.82 18.52
CA LYS A 39 11.69 11.38 18.44
C LYS A 39 11.01 10.70 17.24
N GLY A 40 9.78 11.12 16.93
CA GLY A 40 9.07 10.60 15.75
C GLY A 40 9.71 11.06 14.45
N MET A 41 10.10 12.33 14.36
CA MET A 41 10.79 12.87 13.19
C MET A 41 12.19 12.26 13.05
N ASP A 42 12.98 12.17 14.12
CA ASP A 42 14.30 11.55 14.13
C ASP A 42 14.23 10.08 13.62
N TYR A 43 13.13 9.37 13.94
CA TYR A 43 12.91 8.01 13.44
C TYR A 43 12.71 7.96 11.91
N ILE A 44 11.91 8.88 11.37
CA ILE A 44 11.65 8.95 9.92
C ILE A 44 12.88 9.47 9.19
N ASP A 45 13.51 10.53 9.70
CA ASP A 45 14.71 11.13 9.12
C ASP A 45 15.84 10.10 9.04
N GLY A 46 16.07 9.34 10.13
CA GLY A 46 17.03 8.25 10.15
C GLY A 46 16.74 7.18 9.08
N PHE A 47 15.49 6.77 8.95
CA PHE A 47 15.07 5.83 7.91
C PHE A 47 15.35 6.33 6.50
N ILE A 48 15.02 7.59 6.21
CA ILE A 48 15.24 8.19 4.89
C ILE A 48 16.73 8.33 4.59
N GLU A 49 17.52 8.76 5.57
CA GLU A 49 18.98 8.89 5.41
C GLU A 49 19.66 7.53 5.18
N ASP A 50 19.21 6.47 5.87
CA ASP A 50 19.69 5.11 5.64
C ASP A 50 19.40 4.65 4.20
N LEU A 51 18.21 4.95 3.67
CA LEU A 51 17.86 4.65 2.28
C LEU A 51 18.70 5.46 1.29
N ARG A 52 18.90 6.76 1.54
CA ARG A 52 19.73 7.64 0.70
C ARG A 52 21.17 7.13 0.63
N ALA A 53 21.73 6.78 1.76
CA ALA A 53 23.09 6.22 1.85
C ALA A 53 23.20 4.86 1.15
N ARG A 54 22.22 3.99 1.35
CA ARG A 54 22.19 2.64 0.76
C ARG A 54 22.11 2.67 -0.76
N PHE A 55 21.24 3.52 -1.30
CA PHE A 55 20.98 3.58 -2.74
C PHE A 55 21.72 4.70 -3.45
N LEU A 56 22.57 5.43 -2.75
CA LEU A 56 23.43 6.52 -3.25
C LEU A 56 22.60 7.56 -4.05
N THR A 57 21.46 8.00 -3.49
CA THR A 57 20.59 8.98 -4.11
C THR A 57 19.98 9.94 -3.09
N ASN A 58 19.76 11.19 -3.50
CA ASN A 58 19.02 12.18 -2.72
C ASN A 58 17.57 12.35 -3.21
N ASP A 59 17.24 11.75 -4.37
CA ASP A 59 15.94 11.88 -4.99
C ASP A 59 14.93 10.95 -4.28
N VAL A 60 14.08 11.52 -3.46
CA VAL A 60 13.10 10.80 -2.64
C VAL A 60 11.74 11.49 -2.75
N ILE A 61 10.71 10.71 -3.01
CA ILE A 61 9.30 11.11 -2.89
C ILE A 61 8.66 10.22 -1.82
N LEU A 62 8.01 10.85 -0.86
CA LEU A 62 7.18 10.18 0.14
C LEU A 62 5.75 10.13 -0.36
N VAL A 63 5.11 8.98 -0.27
CA VAL A 63 3.73 8.80 -0.75
C VAL A 63 2.81 8.48 0.41
N VAL A 64 1.68 9.15 0.45
CA VAL A 64 0.59 8.92 1.40
C VAL A 64 -0.74 8.83 0.66
N GLY A 65 -1.70 8.10 1.23
CA GLY A 65 -3.05 8.01 0.67
C GLY A 65 -3.88 9.27 0.94
N ASP A 66 -4.89 9.48 0.10
CA ASP A 66 -5.91 10.49 0.35
C ASP A 66 -6.91 10.03 1.43
N GLN A 67 -7.58 10.99 2.05
CA GLN A 67 -8.67 10.70 3.01
C GLN A 67 -9.86 10.03 2.33
N ASN A 68 -10.12 10.40 1.08
CA ASN A 68 -11.11 9.76 0.25
C ASN A 68 -10.49 8.55 -0.46
N ASN A 69 -11.34 7.54 -0.72
CA ASN A 69 -10.91 6.31 -1.37
C ASN A 69 -11.97 5.88 -2.38
N TRP A 70 -11.59 5.83 -3.65
CA TRP A 70 -12.50 5.43 -4.72
C TRP A 70 -13.06 4.01 -4.53
N ARG A 71 -12.28 3.08 -3.92
CA ARG A 71 -12.75 1.71 -3.64
C ARG A 71 -13.92 1.68 -2.69
N LYS A 72 -13.98 2.59 -1.70
CA LYS A 72 -15.13 2.72 -0.78
C LYS A 72 -16.37 3.28 -1.47
N GLN A 73 -16.19 4.10 -2.51
CA GLN A 73 -17.30 4.58 -3.34
C GLN A 73 -17.79 3.47 -4.26
N TYR A 74 -16.88 2.66 -4.81
CA TYR A 74 -17.20 1.53 -5.68
C TYR A 74 -17.83 0.36 -4.90
N HIS A 75 -17.30 0.03 -3.71
CA HIS A 75 -17.76 -1.06 -2.84
C HIS A 75 -17.76 -0.62 -1.37
N PRO A 76 -18.92 -0.25 -0.79
CA PRO A 76 -19.00 0.33 0.56
C PRO A 76 -18.45 -0.56 1.69
N ASP A 77 -18.42 -1.88 1.48
CA ASP A 77 -17.90 -2.84 2.46
C ASP A 77 -16.37 -2.96 2.45
N TYR A 78 -15.68 -2.33 1.48
CA TYR A 78 -14.23 -2.30 1.41
C TYR A 78 -13.63 -1.68 2.67
N LYS A 79 -12.76 -2.44 3.36
CA LYS A 79 -12.13 -2.05 4.64
C LYS A 79 -13.14 -1.68 5.75
N ALA A 80 -14.39 -2.14 5.67
CA ALA A 80 -15.41 -1.83 6.69
C ALA A 80 -15.04 -2.37 8.09
N ASN A 81 -14.25 -3.43 8.15
CA ASN A 81 -13.69 -4.01 9.39
C ASN A 81 -12.64 -3.11 10.08
N ARG A 82 -12.25 -1.99 9.46
CA ARG A 82 -11.28 -1.02 10.01
C ARG A 82 -11.92 0.27 10.53
N LYS A 83 -13.27 0.39 10.50
CA LYS A 83 -14.00 1.62 10.87
C LYS A 83 -13.72 2.12 12.29
N ASP A 84 -13.44 1.20 13.22
CA ASP A 84 -13.22 1.53 14.63
C ASP A 84 -11.73 1.75 14.99
N LYS A 85 -10.84 1.74 14.00
CA LYS A 85 -9.42 1.97 14.23
C LYS A 85 -9.13 3.47 14.13
N GLU A 86 -8.93 4.09 15.28
CA GLU A 86 -8.49 5.48 15.36
C GLU A 86 -7.03 5.62 14.92
N LYS A 87 -6.73 6.73 14.24
CA LYS A 87 -5.34 7.10 13.95
C LYS A 87 -4.62 7.46 15.24
N PRO A 88 -3.32 7.16 15.38
CA PRO A 88 -2.53 7.60 16.53
C PRO A 88 -2.56 9.12 16.69
N VAL A 89 -2.55 9.60 17.93
CA VAL A 89 -2.63 11.04 18.27
C VAL A 89 -1.61 11.90 17.51
N MET A 90 -0.40 11.38 17.28
CA MET A 90 0.68 12.11 16.61
C MET A 90 0.64 12.03 15.08
N TYR A 91 -0.27 11.23 14.49
CA TYR A 91 -0.26 10.93 13.04
C TYR A 91 -0.34 12.21 12.19
N ASP A 92 -1.35 13.03 12.40
CA ASP A 92 -1.57 14.23 11.59
C ASP A 92 -0.50 15.30 11.83
N ILE A 93 0.09 15.33 13.04
CA ILE A 93 1.18 16.24 13.39
C ILE A 93 2.45 15.83 12.62
N ILE A 94 2.81 14.56 12.66
CA ILE A 94 3.96 14.02 11.91
C ILE A 94 3.74 14.21 10.39
N LEU A 95 2.56 13.88 9.89
CA LEU A 95 2.25 14.05 8.47
C LEU A 95 2.44 15.50 8.03
N LYS A 96 2.00 16.47 8.84
CA LYS A 96 2.21 17.88 8.55
C LYS A 96 3.70 18.25 8.50
N GLU A 97 4.51 17.72 9.41
CA GLU A 97 5.96 17.95 9.39
C GLU A 97 6.62 17.32 8.17
N LEU A 98 6.12 16.17 7.70
CA LEU A 98 6.62 15.57 6.47
C LEU A 98 6.35 16.46 5.25
N TYR A 99 5.14 17.04 5.15
CA TYR A 99 4.84 18.02 4.08
C TYR A 99 5.70 19.30 4.15
N ASN A 100 6.17 19.69 5.34
CA ASN A 100 7.04 20.85 5.50
C ASN A 100 8.50 20.58 5.09
N ASN A 101 8.97 19.33 5.22
CA ASN A 101 10.39 18.99 5.13
C ASN A 101 10.76 18.11 3.93
N TYR A 102 9.78 17.46 3.31
CA TYR A 102 9.98 16.48 2.24
C TYR A 102 9.04 16.72 1.06
N ASP A 103 9.39 16.15 -0.08
CA ASP A 103 8.48 16.04 -1.22
C ASP A 103 7.46 14.91 -0.94
N VAL A 104 6.26 15.31 -0.55
CA VAL A 104 5.16 14.39 -0.20
C VAL A 104 4.07 14.48 -1.25
N VAL A 105 3.70 13.34 -1.82
CA VAL A 105 2.67 13.24 -2.85
C VAL A 105 1.48 12.42 -2.33
N SER A 106 0.29 12.97 -2.54
CA SER A 106 -0.99 12.29 -2.36
C SER A 106 -1.88 12.64 -3.55
N LEU A 107 -2.41 11.64 -4.22
CA LEU A 107 -3.34 11.87 -5.34
C LEU A 107 -4.79 11.72 -4.86
N PRO A 108 -5.71 12.61 -5.31
CA PRO A 108 -7.10 12.58 -4.89
C PRO A 108 -7.78 11.22 -5.09
N ASN A 109 -8.55 10.78 -4.11
CA ASN A 109 -9.30 9.52 -4.08
C ASN A 109 -8.48 8.22 -4.11
N LEU A 110 -7.15 8.29 -4.04
CA LEU A 110 -6.26 7.12 -4.11
C LEU A 110 -5.67 6.73 -2.75
N GLU A 111 -5.39 5.45 -2.59
CA GLU A 111 -4.53 4.94 -1.53
C GLU A 111 -3.05 5.20 -1.86
N ALA A 112 -2.17 5.06 -0.87
CA ALA A 112 -0.74 5.28 -1.06
C ALA A 112 -0.14 4.34 -2.12
N ASP A 113 -0.54 3.08 -2.13
CA ASP A 113 -0.10 2.05 -3.08
C ASP A 113 -0.47 2.38 -4.53
N ASP A 114 -1.70 2.87 -4.79
CA ASP A 114 -2.13 3.37 -6.10
C ASP A 114 -1.26 4.53 -6.56
N THR A 115 -1.03 5.51 -5.67
CA THR A 115 -0.21 6.68 -5.96
C THR A 115 1.24 6.28 -6.23
N CYS A 116 1.80 5.34 -5.48
CA CYS A 116 3.13 4.77 -5.71
C CYS A 116 3.24 4.16 -7.12
N ARG A 117 2.25 3.35 -7.52
CA ARG A 117 2.23 2.73 -8.85
C ARG A 117 2.17 3.79 -9.95
N ILE A 118 1.30 4.79 -9.83
CA ILE A 118 1.18 5.88 -10.81
C ILE A 118 2.51 6.62 -10.97
N ILE A 119 3.18 7.00 -9.87
CA ILE A 119 4.49 7.65 -9.91
C ILE A 119 5.53 6.73 -10.56
N TYR A 120 5.49 5.42 -10.25
CA TYR A 120 6.42 4.46 -10.83
C TYR A 120 6.25 4.32 -12.34
N GLU A 121 5.02 4.33 -12.85
CA GLU A 121 4.69 4.23 -14.28
C GLU A 121 4.88 5.56 -15.02
N ASP A 122 4.87 6.70 -14.33
CA ASP A 122 4.99 8.03 -14.94
C ASP A 122 6.44 8.33 -15.40
N ASN A 123 6.70 8.00 -16.67
CA ASN A 123 7.98 8.31 -17.30
C ASN A 123 8.01 9.70 -17.97
N GLN A 124 6.89 10.42 -17.99
CA GLN A 124 6.85 11.78 -18.53
C GLN A 124 7.39 12.80 -17.52
N ASN A 125 6.94 12.69 -16.27
CA ASN A 125 7.39 13.58 -15.20
C ASN A 125 8.63 13.05 -14.47
N TYR A 126 8.82 11.74 -14.42
CA TYR A 126 9.92 11.07 -13.71
C TYR A 126 10.72 10.17 -14.63
N ASN A 127 11.45 10.76 -15.57
CA ASN A 127 12.28 10.03 -16.54
C ASN A 127 13.63 9.59 -15.93
N THR A 128 13.55 8.72 -14.93
CA THR A 128 14.70 8.13 -14.25
C THR A 128 14.39 6.72 -13.78
N ARG A 129 15.42 5.93 -13.47
CA ARG A 129 15.20 4.64 -12.77
C ARG A 129 14.52 4.91 -11.44
N LYS A 130 13.48 4.15 -11.14
CA LYS A 130 12.69 4.25 -9.91
C LYS A 130 12.81 2.96 -9.10
N LEU A 131 12.82 3.10 -7.79
CA LEU A 131 12.76 2.00 -6.85
C LEU A 131 11.63 2.29 -5.87
N LEU A 132 10.64 1.39 -5.82
CA LEU A 132 9.61 1.43 -4.79
C LEU A 132 10.18 0.95 -3.47
N VAL A 133 9.77 1.58 -2.39
CA VAL A 133 10.16 1.20 -1.02
C VAL A 133 8.88 0.99 -0.22
N SER A 134 8.55 -0.25 0.07
CA SER A 134 7.38 -0.62 0.87
C SER A 134 7.56 -1.99 1.50
N ILE A 135 6.86 -2.23 2.60
CA ILE A 135 6.73 -3.54 3.25
C ILE A 135 5.46 -4.28 2.82
N ASP A 136 4.64 -3.66 1.97
CA ASP A 136 3.38 -4.24 1.55
C ASP A 136 3.59 -5.24 0.41
N LYS A 137 3.12 -6.48 0.63
CA LYS A 137 3.17 -7.56 -0.36
C LYS A 137 2.37 -7.28 -1.63
N ASP A 138 1.40 -6.37 -1.56
CA ASP A 138 0.51 -6.09 -2.69
C ASP A 138 1.26 -5.43 -3.86
N PHE A 139 2.41 -4.79 -3.60
CA PHE A 139 3.32 -4.32 -4.65
C PHE A 139 3.89 -5.44 -5.55
N HIS A 140 3.77 -6.71 -5.18
CA HIS A 140 4.13 -7.82 -6.07
C HIS A 140 3.10 -8.06 -7.19
N SER A 141 1.99 -7.32 -7.24
CA SER A 141 0.91 -7.48 -8.23
C SER A 141 1.05 -6.61 -9.49
N PHE A 142 2.16 -5.90 -9.66
CA PHE A 142 2.52 -5.21 -10.90
C PHE A 142 4.04 -5.18 -11.11
N PRO A 143 4.52 -5.06 -12.38
CA PRO A 143 5.95 -5.11 -12.67
C PRO A 143 6.68 -3.91 -12.10
N CYS A 144 7.64 -4.13 -11.20
CA CYS A 144 8.40 -3.03 -10.58
C CYS A 144 9.73 -3.53 -9.97
N GLU A 145 10.62 -2.58 -9.67
CA GLU A 145 11.71 -2.79 -8.72
C GLU A 145 11.22 -2.39 -7.34
N LEU A 146 11.26 -3.31 -6.38
CA LEU A 146 10.77 -3.11 -5.01
C LEU A 146 11.88 -3.40 -4.00
N TYR A 147 12.02 -2.56 -2.99
CA TYR A 147 12.81 -2.82 -1.80
C TYR A 147 11.90 -2.94 -0.57
N ASP A 148 12.01 -4.07 0.10
CA ASP A 148 11.37 -4.32 1.40
C ASP A 148 12.37 -4.02 2.53
N PRO A 149 12.23 -2.88 3.21
CA PRO A 149 13.17 -2.49 4.27
C PRO A 149 13.00 -3.27 5.57
N LEU A 150 11.88 -3.99 5.76
CA LEU A 150 11.69 -4.83 6.93
C LEU A 150 12.54 -6.10 6.88
N HIS A 151 12.67 -6.69 5.70
CA HIS A 151 13.42 -7.93 5.47
C HIS A 151 14.77 -7.70 4.80
N ASP A 152 15.13 -6.44 4.53
CA ASP A 152 16.33 -6.06 3.79
C ASP A 152 16.46 -6.79 2.45
N LYS A 153 15.38 -6.80 1.65
CA LYS A 153 15.31 -7.53 0.39
C LYS A 153 14.92 -6.62 -0.76
N GLN A 154 15.58 -6.83 -1.89
CA GLN A 154 15.24 -6.19 -3.15
C GLN A 154 14.67 -7.23 -4.12
N PHE A 155 13.59 -6.84 -4.82
CA PHE A 155 12.90 -7.66 -5.79
C PHE A 155 12.88 -6.94 -7.14
N VAL A 156 12.93 -7.73 -8.21
CA VAL A 156 12.61 -7.27 -9.56
C VAL A 156 11.44 -8.12 -10.04
N ILE A 157 10.26 -7.56 -9.95
CA ILE A 157 9.02 -8.25 -10.27
C ILE A 157 8.76 -8.08 -11.76
N ASN A 158 8.76 -9.18 -12.49
CA ASN A 158 8.44 -9.19 -13.91
C ASN A 158 6.93 -9.33 -14.16
N GLN A 159 6.48 -9.18 -15.41
CA GLN A 159 5.06 -9.24 -15.75
C GLN A 159 4.41 -10.57 -15.36
N GLN A 160 5.08 -11.69 -15.58
CA GLN A 160 4.54 -13.02 -15.29
C GLN A 160 4.33 -13.23 -13.79
N GLU A 161 5.29 -12.80 -12.97
CA GLU A 161 5.18 -12.83 -11.50
C GLU A 161 4.07 -11.91 -11.00
N ALA A 162 3.96 -10.72 -11.57
CA ALA A 162 2.92 -9.75 -11.25
C ALA A 162 1.52 -10.29 -11.58
N ASP A 163 1.34 -10.84 -12.77
CA ASP A 163 0.06 -11.44 -13.20
C ASP A 163 -0.33 -12.62 -12.31
N TYR A 164 0.62 -13.49 -11.96
CA TYR A 164 0.39 -14.59 -11.03
C TYR A 164 -0.11 -14.10 -9.67
N ASN A 165 0.58 -13.11 -9.10
CA ASN A 165 0.21 -12.57 -7.79
C ASN A 165 -1.14 -11.85 -7.83
N LEU A 166 -1.43 -11.10 -8.90
CA LEU A 166 -2.72 -10.44 -9.09
C LEU A 166 -3.86 -11.48 -9.19
N MET A 167 -3.70 -12.51 -10.04
CA MET A 167 -4.69 -13.59 -10.17
C MET A 167 -4.91 -14.32 -8.84
N LYS A 168 -3.84 -14.57 -8.09
CA LYS A 168 -3.91 -15.16 -6.76
C LYS A 168 -4.73 -14.32 -5.79
N GLN A 169 -4.50 -13.01 -5.75
CA GLN A 169 -5.27 -12.09 -4.92
C GLN A 169 -6.75 -12.04 -5.33
N ILE A 170 -7.06 -12.01 -6.63
CA ILE A 170 -8.44 -12.04 -7.13
C ILE A 170 -9.17 -13.29 -6.63
N ILE A 171 -8.53 -14.47 -6.76
CA ILE A 171 -9.14 -15.76 -6.37
C ILE A 171 -9.29 -15.85 -4.85
N MET A 172 -8.27 -15.49 -4.10
CA MET A 172 -8.27 -15.64 -2.64
C MET A 172 -9.05 -14.55 -1.92
N GLY A 173 -9.21 -13.37 -2.54
CA GLY A 173 -9.65 -12.17 -1.87
C GLY A 173 -8.62 -11.69 -0.83
N ASP A 174 -9.02 -10.69 -0.04
CA ASP A 174 -8.24 -10.19 1.11
C ASP A 174 -9.13 -9.95 2.32
N LYS A 175 -8.97 -10.79 3.35
CA LYS A 175 -9.74 -10.69 4.60
C LYS A 175 -9.40 -9.40 5.38
N ALA A 176 -8.17 -8.89 5.25
CA ALA A 176 -7.76 -7.66 5.92
C ALA A 176 -8.50 -6.44 5.35
N ASP A 177 -8.86 -6.50 4.07
CA ASP A 177 -9.59 -5.47 3.35
C ASP A 177 -11.07 -5.76 3.16
N ASN A 178 -11.55 -6.84 3.80
CA ASN A 178 -12.93 -7.33 3.68
C ASN A 178 -13.34 -7.68 2.24
N ILE A 179 -12.41 -8.26 1.47
CA ILE A 179 -12.65 -8.76 0.12
C ILE A 179 -12.84 -10.27 0.19
N GLN A 180 -13.99 -10.76 -0.25
CA GLN A 180 -14.27 -12.19 -0.28
C GLN A 180 -13.64 -12.83 -1.52
N GLY A 181 -12.92 -13.95 -1.31
CA GLY A 181 -12.42 -14.75 -2.41
C GLY A 181 -13.46 -15.72 -2.99
N LEU A 182 -13.04 -16.45 -4.01
CA LEU A 182 -13.82 -17.50 -4.64
C LEU A 182 -14.12 -18.64 -3.63
N GLU A 183 -15.37 -19.02 -3.53
CA GLU A 183 -15.79 -20.07 -2.57
C GLU A 183 -15.05 -21.38 -2.81
N GLY A 184 -14.49 -21.92 -1.73
CA GLY A 184 -13.74 -23.17 -1.72
C GLY A 184 -12.32 -23.07 -2.32
N TYR A 185 -11.80 -21.85 -2.59
CA TYR A 185 -10.43 -21.59 -3.04
C TYR A 185 -9.64 -20.84 -1.98
N GLY A 186 -9.03 -21.59 -1.06
CA GLY A 186 -7.98 -21.07 -0.18
C GLY A 186 -6.60 -21.19 -0.81
N GLU A 187 -5.55 -20.82 -0.05
CA GLU A 187 -4.15 -20.79 -0.50
C GLU A 187 -3.74 -22.02 -1.32
N VAL A 188 -3.91 -23.23 -0.75
CA VAL A 188 -3.45 -24.49 -1.37
C VAL A 188 -4.12 -24.75 -2.71
N LYS A 189 -5.43 -24.53 -2.79
CA LYS A 189 -6.19 -24.82 -4.01
C LYS A 189 -5.94 -23.78 -5.09
N THR A 190 -5.80 -22.52 -4.70
CA THR A 190 -5.46 -21.42 -5.61
C THR A 190 -4.07 -21.65 -6.21
N THR A 191 -3.07 -21.91 -5.37
CA THR A 191 -1.70 -22.20 -5.82
C THR A 191 -1.69 -23.41 -6.75
N LYS A 192 -2.37 -24.52 -6.40
CA LYS A 192 -2.47 -25.70 -7.26
C LYS A 192 -3.13 -25.39 -8.61
N PHE A 193 -4.13 -24.52 -8.65
CA PHE A 193 -4.76 -24.10 -9.90
C PHE A 193 -3.78 -23.30 -10.76
N LEU A 194 -3.16 -22.25 -10.19
CA LEU A 194 -2.25 -21.38 -10.92
C LEU A 194 -0.95 -22.05 -11.36
N ASP A 195 -0.49 -23.08 -10.64
CA ASP A 195 0.73 -23.84 -10.96
C ASP A 195 0.49 -25.01 -11.95
N SER A 196 -0.77 -25.35 -12.26
CA SER A 196 -1.08 -26.49 -13.13
C SER A 196 -0.67 -26.25 -14.57
N GLU A 197 -0.79 -25.04 -15.05
CA GLU A 197 -0.43 -24.53 -16.37
C GLU A 197 -0.37 -23.00 -16.36
N PRO A 198 0.22 -22.36 -17.37
CA PRO A 198 0.15 -20.90 -17.50
C PRO A 198 -1.30 -20.44 -17.65
N HIS A 199 -1.75 -19.57 -16.75
CA HIS A 199 -3.08 -18.95 -16.77
C HIS A 199 -3.00 -17.47 -17.12
N ILE A 200 -4.07 -16.98 -17.71
CA ILE A 200 -4.34 -15.56 -17.94
C ILE A 200 -5.58 -15.12 -17.14
N LEU A 201 -5.81 -13.84 -17.07
CA LEU A 201 -6.93 -13.27 -16.29
C LEU A 201 -8.30 -13.81 -16.74
N ASP A 202 -8.46 -14.12 -18.05
CA ASP A 202 -9.71 -14.70 -18.57
C ASP A 202 -9.98 -16.11 -18.02
N ASP A 203 -8.95 -16.91 -17.73
CA ASP A 203 -9.12 -18.24 -17.11
C ASP A 203 -9.66 -18.11 -15.69
N VAL A 204 -9.15 -17.12 -14.94
CA VAL A 204 -9.68 -16.80 -13.61
C VAL A 204 -11.14 -16.34 -13.69
N ARG A 205 -11.47 -15.51 -14.68
CA ARG A 205 -12.86 -15.07 -14.91
C ARG A 205 -13.80 -16.25 -15.20
N GLU A 206 -13.39 -17.19 -16.08
CA GLU A 206 -14.19 -18.38 -16.37
C GLU A 206 -14.32 -19.29 -15.13
N LEU A 207 -13.27 -19.42 -14.31
CA LEU A 207 -13.33 -20.14 -13.04
C LEU A 207 -14.40 -19.57 -12.11
N PHE A 208 -14.48 -18.24 -11.95
CA PHE A 208 -15.53 -17.59 -11.18
C PHE A 208 -16.92 -17.79 -11.79
N LYS A 209 -17.02 -17.75 -13.11
CA LYS A 209 -18.28 -17.96 -13.85
C LYS A 209 -18.80 -19.38 -13.66
N GLU A 210 -17.95 -20.41 -13.73
CA GLU A 210 -18.31 -21.81 -13.44
C GLU A 210 -18.85 -22.01 -12.02
N LYS A 211 -18.41 -21.18 -11.08
CA LYS A 211 -18.89 -21.15 -9.69
C LYS A 211 -20.13 -20.28 -9.47
N GLY A 212 -20.65 -19.64 -10.51
CA GLY A 212 -21.76 -18.69 -10.41
C GLY A 212 -21.42 -17.36 -9.70
N GLN A 213 -20.11 -17.05 -9.56
CA GLN A 213 -19.59 -15.88 -8.84
C GLN A 213 -18.96 -14.82 -9.77
N LEU A 214 -19.42 -14.72 -11.01
CA LEU A 214 -18.83 -13.78 -11.99
C LEU A 214 -18.87 -12.31 -11.53
N GLN A 215 -19.86 -11.92 -10.74
CA GLN A 215 -19.90 -10.56 -10.20
C GLN A 215 -18.79 -10.32 -9.17
N ASP A 216 -18.50 -11.33 -8.35
CA ASP A 216 -17.42 -11.25 -7.36
C ASP A 216 -16.05 -11.13 -8.04
N PHE A 217 -15.84 -11.79 -9.19
CA PHE A 217 -14.65 -11.58 -10.00
C PHE A 217 -14.43 -10.11 -10.36
N LYS A 218 -15.47 -9.43 -10.86
CA LYS A 218 -15.37 -8.01 -11.24
C LYS A 218 -15.07 -7.12 -10.03
N VAL A 219 -15.73 -7.41 -8.91
CA VAL A 219 -15.50 -6.68 -7.65
C VAL A 219 -14.06 -6.89 -7.20
N ASN A 220 -13.61 -8.14 -7.11
CA ASN A 220 -12.27 -8.46 -6.65
C ASN A 220 -11.20 -7.85 -7.55
N LEU A 221 -11.34 -8.00 -8.88
CA LEU A 221 -10.41 -7.40 -9.84
C LEU A 221 -10.22 -5.89 -9.59
N ASN A 222 -11.30 -5.16 -9.36
CA ASN A 222 -11.21 -3.72 -9.10
C ASN A 222 -10.63 -3.40 -7.72
N LEU A 223 -10.98 -4.17 -6.70
CA LEU A 223 -10.55 -3.88 -5.32
C LEU A 223 -9.08 -4.23 -5.07
N VAL A 224 -8.56 -5.34 -5.64
CA VAL A 224 -7.17 -5.76 -5.42
C VAL A 224 -6.18 -5.15 -6.42
N SER A 225 -6.65 -4.72 -7.61
CA SER A 225 -5.74 -4.10 -8.58
C SER A 225 -5.36 -2.70 -8.16
N MET A 226 -4.07 -2.43 -8.00
CA MET A 226 -3.57 -1.07 -7.88
C MET A 226 -3.88 -0.28 -9.15
N VAL A 227 -4.21 1.00 -8.99
CA VAL A 227 -4.55 1.90 -10.11
C VAL A 227 -3.32 2.19 -10.93
N SER A 228 -3.34 1.82 -12.23
CA SER A 228 -2.31 2.20 -13.20
C SER A 228 -2.53 3.62 -13.72
N ILE A 229 -1.49 4.23 -14.27
CA ILE A 229 -1.51 5.63 -14.73
C ILE A 229 -2.57 5.89 -15.81
N ASP A 230 -2.87 4.92 -16.67
CA ASP A 230 -3.88 5.01 -17.74
C ASP A 230 -5.33 4.91 -17.22
N ARG A 231 -5.51 4.48 -15.98
CA ARG A 231 -6.82 4.41 -15.31
C ARG A 231 -7.14 5.65 -14.49
N TYR A 232 -6.18 6.52 -14.23
CA TYR A 232 -6.37 7.69 -13.38
C TYR A 232 -6.52 8.98 -14.18
N ASN A 233 -7.57 9.74 -13.88
CA ASN A 233 -7.77 11.06 -14.46
C ASN A 233 -7.22 12.14 -13.53
N PHE A 234 -6.08 12.70 -13.87
CA PHE A 234 -5.41 13.74 -13.07
C PHE A 234 -6.20 15.04 -12.93
N ASN A 235 -7.18 15.31 -13.83
CA ASN A 235 -7.98 16.53 -13.75
C ASN A 235 -9.17 16.40 -12.81
N THR A 236 -9.76 15.20 -12.72
CA THR A 236 -10.98 14.96 -11.93
C THR A 236 -10.74 14.12 -10.68
N GLY A 237 -9.61 13.42 -10.57
CA GLY A 237 -9.35 12.44 -9.52
C GLY A 237 -10.17 11.16 -9.65
N GLU A 238 -10.78 10.91 -10.80
CA GLU A 238 -11.60 9.74 -11.05
C GLU A 238 -10.77 8.54 -11.50
N VAL A 239 -11.19 7.35 -11.08
CA VAL A 239 -10.58 6.08 -11.47
C VAL A 239 -11.51 5.33 -12.43
N LYS A 240 -10.95 4.93 -13.57
CA LYS A 240 -11.65 4.06 -14.51
C LYS A 240 -11.73 2.64 -13.94
N VAL A 241 -12.94 2.14 -13.75
CA VAL A 241 -13.25 0.77 -13.31
C VAL A 241 -12.95 -0.21 -14.44
N LEU A 242 -12.42 -1.41 -14.10
CA LEU A 242 -12.09 -2.52 -15.00
C LEU A 242 -13.31 -3.38 -15.36
#